data_4b48fbd83df6d275ecff496ce9809062
#
_entry.id   4b48fbd83df6d275ecff496ce9809062
#
_cell.length_a   1.000
_cell.length_b   1.000
_cell.length_c   1.000
_cell.angle_alpha   90.00
_cell.angle_beta   90.00
_cell.angle_gamma   90.00
#
_symmetry.space_group_name_H-M   'P 1'
#
loop_
_entity.id
_entity.type
_entity.pdbx_description
1 polymer ?
#
loop_
_entity_poly.entity_id
_entity_poly.type
_entity_poly.pdbx_seq_one_letter_code
_entity_poly.pdbx_strand_id
1 'polypeptide(L)'
;MRLSAFIAALLMMFALAPAQAVPKDWNRVVAATPAGGYLIGNPAAPVKVVEYFSLTCPHCRHFVETGLAPLRGNYIAKGKVSLELRNFVLNGPDLSASILMTCGSPALAVHLYDAVYADQEKLFAGAFSLKQDALDRIQAAPLEAKPGVFAHEAGIDAWFAAHGLPPKQAAACLADPKRQQRLIDLRAEAIEKQNVQGTPTFVVNGTAVSGTGWEDLEPAIKTALGGG
;
A
#
# COMPACT_ATOMS: atom_id res chain seq x y z
N MET A 1 -18.40 -12.13 84.58
CA MET A 1 -18.24 -12.93 83.29
C MET A 1 -18.25 -11.93 82.14
N ARG A 2 -17.07 -11.65 81.55
CA ARG A 2 -16.91 -10.76 80.40
C ARG A 2 -16.50 -11.61 79.20
N LEU A 3 -17.39 -11.72 78.23
CA LEU A 3 -17.17 -12.47 76.97
C LEU A 3 -16.51 -11.52 75.98
N SER A 4 -15.23 -11.76 75.68
CA SER A 4 -14.47 -11.00 74.67
C SER A 4 -14.68 -11.66 73.30
N ALA A 5 -15.38 -10.97 72.40
CA ALA A 5 -15.52 -11.40 71.01
C ALA A 5 -14.30 -10.98 70.18
N PHE A 6 -13.54 -11.95 69.69
CA PHE A 6 -12.47 -11.73 68.68
C PHE A 6 -13.13 -11.68 67.30
N ILE A 7 -13.15 -10.51 66.68
CA ILE A 7 -13.49 -10.35 65.26
C ILE A 7 -12.18 -10.53 64.46
N ALA A 8 -12.03 -11.65 63.79
CA ALA A 8 -10.97 -11.87 62.83
C ALA A 8 -11.32 -11.20 61.50
N ALA A 9 -10.67 -10.07 61.20
CA ALA A 9 -10.77 -9.40 59.93
C ALA A 9 -9.92 -10.16 58.86
N LEU A 10 -10.58 -10.90 58.00
CA LEU A 10 -9.94 -11.59 56.83
C LEU A 10 -9.75 -10.55 55.74
N LEU A 11 -8.55 -9.95 55.62
CA LEU A 11 -8.14 -9.10 54.53
C LEU A 11 -7.90 -9.98 53.26
N MET A 12 -8.90 -10.04 52.37
CA MET A 12 -8.72 -10.57 51.04
C MET A 12 -7.84 -9.60 50.24
N MET A 13 -6.55 -9.91 50.08
CA MET A 13 -5.67 -9.28 49.08
C MET A 13 -6.13 -9.74 47.72
N PHE A 14 -6.91 -8.93 47.03
CA PHE A 14 -7.12 -9.07 45.60
C PHE A 14 -5.79 -8.70 44.90
N ALA A 15 -5.02 -9.68 44.53
CA ALA A 15 -3.88 -9.49 43.63
C ALA A 15 -4.42 -9.03 42.27
N LEU A 16 -4.29 -7.74 41.95
CA LEU A 16 -4.49 -7.26 40.60
C LEU A 16 -3.40 -7.91 39.74
N ALA A 17 -3.78 -8.94 38.96
CA ALA A 17 -2.91 -9.46 37.91
C ALA A 17 -2.62 -8.33 36.92
N PRO A 18 -1.35 -8.09 36.54
CA PRO A 18 -1.07 -7.07 35.53
C PRO A 18 -1.79 -7.42 34.23
N ALA A 19 -2.59 -6.49 33.75
CA ALA A 19 -3.24 -6.61 32.46
C ALA A 19 -2.14 -6.80 31.40
N GLN A 20 -2.07 -7.98 30.79
CA GLN A 20 -1.13 -8.25 29.71
C GLN A 20 -1.53 -7.35 28.53
N ALA A 21 -0.66 -6.40 28.18
CA ALA A 21 -0.87 -5.55 27.02
C ALA A 21 -0.99 -6.45 25.77
N VAL A 22 -2.13 -6.37 25.08
CA VAL A 22 -2.31 -7.07 23.79
C VAL A 22 -1.19 -6.62 22.86
N PRO A 23 -0.41 -7.54 22.26
CA PRO A 23 0.65 -7.19 21.34
C PRO A 23 0.10 -6.29 20.23
N LYS A 24 0.77 -5.17 19.95
CA LYS A 24 0.36 -4.22 18.92
C LYS A 24 0.47 -4.91 17.55
N ASP A 25 -0.65 -4.99 16.83
CA ASP A 25 -0.64 -5.42 15.42
C ASP A 25 -0.16 -4.25 14.55
N TRP A 26 1.07 -4.32 14.13
CA TRP A 26 1.69 -3.29 13.31
C TRP A 26 1.13 -3.21 11.88
N ASN A 27 0.41 -4.22 11.37
CA ASN A 27 -0.28 -4.13 10.09
C ASN A 27 -1.33 -3.01 10.02
N ARG A 28 -1.83 -2.57 11.18
CA ARG A 28 -2.82 -1.48 11.28
C ARG A 28 -2.19 -0.09 11.30
N VAL A 29 -0.89 0.01 11.35
CA VAL A 29 -0.19 1.30 11.34
C VAL A 29 0.14 1.65 9.89
N VAL A 30 -0.55 2.65 9.37
CA VAL A 30 -0.38 3.14 8.00
C VAL A 30 -0.18 4.65 8.04
N ALA A 31 0.81 5.15 7.29
CA ALA A 31 1.11 6.57 7.18
C ALA A 31 1.60 6.93 5.78
N ALA A 32 1.32 8.17 5.35
CA ALA A 32 2.02 8.73 4.18
C ALA A 32 3.49 9.02 4.54
N THR A 33 4.38 8.86 3.56
CA THR A 33 5.81 9.14 3.74
C THR A 33 6.21 10.45 3.06
N PRO A 34 7.26 11.12 3.52
CA PRO A 34 7.82 12.29 2.82
C PRO A 34 8.27 11.99 1.38
N ALA A 35 8.61 10.74 1.10
CA ALA A 35 8.98 10.28 -0.24
C ALA A 35 7.77 10.12 -1.18
N GLY A 36 6.55 10.34 -0.70
CA GLY A 36 5.32 10.23 -1.50
C GLY A 36 4.75 8.83 -1.58
N GLY A 37 5.20 7.91 -0.73
CA GLY A 37 4.69 6.56 -0.59
C GLY A 37 3.78 6.37 0.61
N TYR A 38 3.45 5.10 0.90
CA TYR A 38 2.62 4.68 2.03
C TYR A 38 3.37 3.61 2.83
N LEU A 39 3.69 3.95 4.08
CA LEU A 39 4.33 3.03 5.01
C LEU A 39 3.27 2.18 5.71
N ILE A 40 3.51 0.88 5.77
CA ILE A 40 2.77 -0.10 6.56
C ILE A 40 3.73 -0.68 7.58
N GLY A 41 3.34 -0.67 8.85
CA GLY A 41 4.15 -1.30 9.89
C GLY A 41 4.77 -0.34 10.90
N ASN A 42 5.75 -0.86 11.63
CA ASN A 42 6.50 -0.09 12.63
C ASN A 42 7.46 0.90 11.93
N PRO A 43 7.31 2.22 12.07
CA PRO A 43 8.26 3.16 11.49
C PRO A 43 9.69 3.01 12.06
N ALA A 44 9.82 2.43 13.25
CA ALA A 44 11.11 2.10 13.89
C ALA A 44 11.57 0.65 13.63
N ALA A 45 10.94 -0.10 12.69
CA ALA A 45 11.36 -1.46 12.36
C ALA A 45 12.84 -1.50 11.94
N PRO A 46 13.61 -2.52 12.36
CA PRO A 46 15.03 -2.65 12.00
C PRO A 46 15.23 -2.87 10.50
N VAL A 47 14.26 -3.46 9.82
CA VAL A 47 14.32 -3.66 8.36
C VAL A 47 13.27 -2.81 7.67
N LYS A 48 13.72 -2.02 6.69
CA LYS A 48 12.90 -1.17 5.83
C LYS A 48 12.82 -1.79 4.45
N VAL A 49 11.64 -2.16 4.02
CA VAL A 49 11.38 -2.64 2.66
C VAL A 49 10.65 -1.53 1.90
N VAL A 50 11.13 -1.20 0.72
CA VAL A 50 10.41 -0.35 -0.25
C VAL A 50 10.03 -1.23 -1.43
N GLU A 51 8.78 -1.17 -1.85
CA GLU A 51 8.30 -1.73 -3.11
C GLU A 51 7.97 -0.59 -4.08
N TYR A 52 8.65 -0.56 -5.22
CA TYR A 52 8.23 0.23 -6.37
C TYR A 52 7.28 -0.61 -7.22
N PHE A 53 6.02 -0.19 -7.28
CA PHE A 53 4.94 -0.97 -7.89
C PHE A 53 4.20 -0.21 -8.99
N SER A 54 3.56 -0.94 -9.90
CA SER A 54 2.58 -0.44 -10.86
C SER A 54 1.29 -1.23 -10.72
N LEU A 55 0.16 -0.54 -10.65
CA LEU A 55 -1.15 -1.17 -10.50
C LEU A 55 -1.54 -2.05 -11.69
N THR A 56 -0.92 -1.84 -12.85
CA THR A 56 -1.15 -2.66 -14.06
C THR A 56 -0.12 -3.79 -14.23
N CYS A 57 0.86 -3.91 -13.35
CA CYS A 57 1.94 -4.88 -13.49
C CYS A 57 1.51 -6.29 -13.02
N PRO A 58 1.58 -7.33 -13.88
CA PRO A 58 1.22 -8.70 -13.48
C PRO A 58 2.24 -9.31 -12.50
N HIS A 59 3.50 -8.90 -12.54
CA HIS A 59 4.51 -9.38 -11.57
C HIS A 59 4.28 -8.79 -10.17
N CYS A 60 3.79 -7.54 -10.07
CA CYS A 60 3.37 -6.96 -8.79
C CYS A 60 2.17 -7.74 -8.22
N ARG A 61 1.18 -8.09 -9.08
CA ARG A 61 0.08 -8.96 -8.66
C ARG A 61 0.58 -10.29 -8.12
N HIS A 62 1.49 -10.93 -8.84
CA HIS A 62 2.06 -12.21 -8.41
C HIS A 62 2.73 -12.09 -7.02
N PHE A 63 3.49 -11.01 -6.76
CA PHE A 63 4.04 -10.75 -5.44
C PHE A 63 2.95 -10.59 -4.39
N VAL A 64 1.89 -9.84 -4.67
CA VAL A 64 0.78 -9.65 -3.71
C VAL A 64 0.10 -11.00 -3.39
N GLU A 65 -0.12 -11.84 -4.39
CA GLU A 65 -0.74 -13.15 -4.24
C GLU A 65 0.13 -14.13 -3.42
N THR A 66 1.44 -14.09 -3.58
CA THR A 66 2.35 -15.10 -3.01
C THR A 66 3.17 -14.60 -1.81
N GLY A 67 3.53 -13.33 -1.78
CA GLY A 67 4.50 -12.77 -0.83
C GLY A 67 3.92 -11.82 0.21
N LEU A 68 2.84 -11.09 -0.11
CA LEU A 68 2.34 -10.04 0.79
C LEU A 68 1.78 -10.60 2.10
N ALA A 69 1.06 -11.74 2.05
CA ALA A 69 0.51 -12.37 3.26
C ALA A 69 1.61 -12.87 4.22
N PRO A 70 2.63 -13.63 3.79
CA PRO A 70 3.74 -14.00 4.66
C PRO A 70 4.57 -12.78 5.13
N LEU A 71 4.78 -11.76 4.30
CA LEU A 71 5.45 -10.52 4.71
C LEU A 71 4.69 -9.83 5.86
N ARG A 72 3.39 -9.67 5.71
CA ARG A 72 2.52 -9.06 6.74
C ARG A 72 2.49 -9.89 8.02
N GLY A 73 2.25 -11.20 7.93
CA GLY A 73 2.06 -12.07 9.09
C GLY A 73 3.35 -12.38 9.86
N ASN A 74 4.44 -12.65 9.15
CA ASN A 74 5.67 -13.11 9.78
C ASN A 74 6.60 -11.98 10.21
N TYR A 75 6.50 -10.80 9.57
CA TYR A 75 7.47 -9.71 9.74
C TYR A 75 6.83 -8.38 10.16
N ILE A 76 5.83 -7.87 9.41
CA ILE A 76 5.24 -6.56 9.67
C ILE A 76 4.44 -6.58 10.96
N ALA A 77 3.53 -7.55 11.16
CA ALA A 77 2.72 -7.67 12.38
C ALA A 77 3.56 -7.67 13.64
N LYS A 78 4.75 -8.28 13.56
CA LYS A 78 5.72 -8.38 14.67
C LYS A 78 6.62 -7.15 14.83
N GLY A 79 6.45 -6.13 13.98
CA GLY A 79 7.25 -4.90 14.01
C GLY A 79 8.71 -5.07 13.56
N LYS A 80 9.07 -6.20 12.97
CA LYS A 80 10.42 -6.49 12.46
C LYS A 80 10.73 -5.82 11.14
N VAL A 81 9.69 -5.63 10.32
CA VAL A 81 9.76 -5.01 9.00
C VAL A 81 8.73 -3.89 8.91
N SER A 82 9.07 -2.81 8.22
CA SER A 82 8.12 -1.87 7.64
C SER A 82 8.16 -1.98 6.12
N LEU A 83 6.99 -1.93 5.48
CA LEU A 83 6.85 -1.90 4.03
C LEU A 83 6.42 -0.49 3.60
N GLU A 84 7.15 0.12 2.68
CA GLU A 84 6.75 1.35 2.01
C GLU A 84 6.38 1.05 0.57
N LEU A 85 5.13 1.35 0.20
CA LEU A 85 4.61 1.24 -1.16
C LEU A 85 4.87 2.55 -1.91
N ARG A 86 5.57 2.51 -3.05
CA ARG A 86 5.85 3.66 -3.91
C ARG A 86 5.36 3.41 -5.33
N ASN A 87 4.51 4.30 -5.83
CA ASN A 87 4.03 4.23 -7.21
C ASN A 87 5.19 4.40 -8.21
N PHE A 88 5.23 3.50 -9.19
CA PHE A 88 6.08 3.59 -10.37
C PHE A 88 5.22 3.41 -11.61
N VAL A 89 4.64 4.51 -12.09
CA VAL A 89 3.65 4.50 -13.17
C VAL A 89 4.25 4.03 -14.49
N LEU A 90 3.66 2.99 -15.09
CA LEU A 90 4.15 2.40 -16.35
C LEU A 90 3.44 2.93 -17.60
N ASN A 91 2.13 3.24 -17.49
CA ASN A 91 1.28 3.56 -18.63
C ASN A 91 0.09 4.45 -18.25
N GLY A 92 -0.75 4.83 -19.22
CA GLY A 92 -1.92 5.68 -19.00
C GLY A 92 -2.97 5.10 -18.05
N PRO A 93 -3.41 3.83 -18.24
CA PRO A 93 -4.29 3.15 -17.28
C PRO A 93 -3.75 3.16 -15.84
N ASP A 94 -2.46 2.87 -15.67
CA ASP A 94 -1.78 2.91 -14.38
C ASP A 94 -1.77 4.31 -13.77
N LEU A 95 -1.51 5.35 -14.58
CA LEU A 95 -1.56 6.73 -14.12
C LEU A 95 -2.94 7.10 -13.58
N SER A 96 -4.00 6.79 -14.32
CA SER A 96 -5.38 7.07 -13.90
C SER A 96 -5.75 6.36 -12.60
N ALA A 97 -5.41 5.06 -12.49
CA ALA A 97 -5.64 4.27 -11.28
C ALA A 97 -4.78 4.76 -10.09
N SER A 98 -3.51 5.13 -10.34
CA SER A 98 -2.60 5.65 -9.31
C SER A 98 -3.06 7.02 -8.77
N ILE A 99 -3.60 7.91 -9.62
CA ILE A 99 -4.21 9.16 -9.18
C ILE A 99 -5.37 8.86 -8.21
N LEU A 100 -6.22 7.90 -8.55
CA LEU A 100 -7.38 7.52 -7.72
C LEU A 100 -6.95 6.84 -6.43
N MET A 101 -6.02 5.90 -6.48
CA MET A 101 -5.47 5.23 -5.29
C MET A 101 -4.89 6.23 -4.29
N THR A 102 -4.15 7.22 -4.78
CA THR A 102 -3.49 8.22 -3.92
C THR A 102 -4.42 9.37 -3.50
N CYS A 103 -5.70 9.34 -3.90
CA CYS A 103 -6.66 10.41 -3.65
C CYS A 103 -7.19 10.44 -2.22
N GLY A 104 -7.19 9.31 -1.52
CA GLY A 104 -7.79 9.16 -0.20
C GLY A 104 -6.80 9.28 0.97
N SER A 105 -7.23 8.77 2.12
CA SER A 105 -6.34 8.63 3.28
C SER A 105 -5.29 7.54 3.03
N PRO A 106 -4.17 7.54 3.77
CA PRO A 106 -3.18 6.45 3.68
C PRO A 106 -3.78 5.06 3.88
N ALA A 107 -4.72 4.91 4.81
CA ALA A 107 -5.40 3.64 5.05
C ALA A 107 -6.25 3.21 3.84
N LEU A 108 -6.96 4.16 3.20
CA LEU A 108 -7.70 3.86 1.97
C LEU A 108 -6.76 3.50 0.83
N ALA A 109 -5.62 4.19 0.68
CA ALA A 109 -4.64 3.88 -0.37
C ALA A 109 -4.11 2.44 -0.24
N VAL A 110 -3.78 1.98 0.97
CA VAL A 110 -3.34 0.59 1.21
C VAL A 110 -4.47 -0.41 0.97
N HIS A 111 -5.71 -0.08 1.37
CA HIS A 111 -6.87 -0.91 1.05
C HIS A 111 -7.09 -1.03 -0.47
N LEU A 112 -6.98 0.08 -1.20
CA LEU A 112 -7.12 0.10 -2.66
C LEU A 112 -5.99 -0.64 -3.37
N TYR A 113 -4.75 -0.58 -2.85
CA TYR A 113 -3.63 -1.40 -3.33
C TYR A 113 -3.99 -2.89 -3.28
N ASP A 114 -4.43 -3.38 -2.12
CA ASP A 114 -4.84 -4.78 -1.95
C ASP A 114 -6.00 -5.16 -2.89
N ALA A 115 -7.03 -4.30 -2.95
CA ALA A 115 -8.23 -4.53 -3.76
C ALA A 115 -7.94 -4.54 -5.27
N VAL A 116 -7.09 -3.61 -5.75
CA VAL A 116 -6.71 -3.56 -7.17
C VAL A 116 -6.03 -4.86 -7.60
N TYR A 117 -5.08 -5.38 -6.82
CA TYR A 117 -4.42 -6.62 -7.22
C TYR A 117 -5.31 -7.86 -7.10
N ALA A 118 -6.27 -7.87 -6.18
CA ALA A 118 -7.27 -8.94 -6.10
C ALA A 118 -8.21 -8.98 -7.33
N ASP A 119 -8.44 -7.84 -7.99
CA ASP A 119 -9.39 -7.71 -9.12
C ASP A 119 -8.70 -7.15 -10.40
N GLN A 120 -7.35 -7.21 -10.48
CA GLN A 120 -6.53 -6.50 -11.49
C GLN A 120 -6.98 -6.78 -12.92
N GLU A 121 -7.16 -8.05 -13.28
CA GLU A 121 -7.54 -8.42 -14.64
C GLU A 121 -8.90 -7.84 -15.02
N LYS A 122 -9.87 -7.94 -14.14
CA LYS A 122 -11.22 -7.43 -14.37
C LYS A 122 -11.26 -5.92 -14.40
N LEU A 123 -10.55 -5.25 -13.47
CA LEU A 123 -10.45 -3.79 -13.43
C LEU A 123 -9.89 -3.22 -14.72
N PHE A 124 -8.80 -3.80 -15.25
CA PHE A 124 -8.13 -3.28 -16.43
C PHE A 124 -8.58 -3.91 -17.74
N ALA A 125 -9.46 -4.91 -17.74
CA ALA A 125 -9.99 -5.51 -18.97
C ALA A 125 -10.62 -4.45 -19.89
N GLY A 126 -11.44 -3.54 -19.35
CA GLY A 126 -12.02 -2.42 -20.09
C GLY A 126 -10.98 -1.46 -20.66
N ALA A 127 -9.91 -1.20 -19.91
CA ALA A 127 -8.84 -0.28 -20.29
C ALA A 127 -8.05 -0.75 -21.52
N PHE A 128 -7.90 -2.07 -21.70
CA PHE A 128 -7.18 -2.67 -22.83
C PHE A 128 -8.10 -3.07 -23.98
N SER A 129 -9.41 -2.83 -23.88
CA SER A 129 -10.41 -3.17 -24.91
C SER A 129 -11.34 -2.00 -25.28
N LEU A 130 -10.85 -0.76 -25.10
CA LEU A 130 -11.60 0.44 -25.45
C LEU A 130 -11.96 0.47 -26.94
N LYS A 131 -13.20 0.88 -27.24
CA LYS A 131 -13.66 1.10 -28.61
C LYS A 131 -13.04 2.38 -29.19
N GLN A 132 -13.05 2.48 -30.51
CA GLN A 132 -12.42 3.60 -31.22
C GLN A 132 -13.00 4.96 -30.81
N ASP A 133 -14.31 5.06 -30.61
CA ASP A 133 -14.97 6.30 -30.19
C ASP A 133 -14.53 6.77 -28.78
N ALA A 134 -14.25 5.83 -27.86
CA ALA A 134 -13.67 6.14 -26.56
C ALA A 134 -12.21 6.61 -26.69
N LEU A 135 -11.42 5.95 -27.52
CA LEU A 135 -10.05 6.37 -27.81
C LEU A 135 -10.00 7.77 -28.43
N ASP A 136 -10.91 8.09 -29.34
CA ASP A 136 -11.02 9.42 -29.97
C ASP A 136 -11.35 10.49 -28.92
N ARG A 137 -12.27 10.22 -27.96
CA ARG A 137 -12.56 11.14 -26.85
C ARG A 137 -11.34 11.38 -25.95
N ILE A 138 -10.61 10.32 -25.64
CA ILE A 138 -9.37 10.42 -24.83
C ILE A 138 -8.33 11.25 -25.59
N GLN A 139 -8.16 11.00 -26.87
CA GLN A 139 -7.17 11.70 -27.69
C GLN A 139 -7.49 13.19 -27.83
N ALA A 140 -8.78 13.53 -28.03
CA ALA A 140 -9.25 14.90 -28.17
C ALA A 140 -9.21 15.72 -26.86
N ALA A 141 -9.14 15.04 -25.71
CA ALA A 141 -9.11 15.72 -24.41
C ALA A 141 -7.79 16.49 -24.21
N PRO A 142 -7.82 17.66 -23.51
CA PRO A 142 -6.62 18.33 -23.03
C PRO A 142 -5.73 17.38 -22.24
N LEU A 143 -4.41 17.58 -22.29
CA LEU A 143 -3.43 16.65 -21.70
C LEU A 143 -3.71 16.37 -20.22
N GLU A 144 -4.02 17.41 -19.47
CA GLU A 144 -4.34 17.35 -18.04
C GLU A 144 -5.67 16.64 -17.73
N ALA A 145 -6.59 16.61 -18.69
CA ALA A 145 -7.89 15.93 -18.54
C ALA A 145 -7.85 14.45 -18.97
N LYS A 146 -6.83 14.04 -19.74
CA LYS A 146 -6.74 12.67 -20.29
C LYS A 146 -6.87 11.57 -19.24
N PRO A 147 -6.20 11.64 -18.04
CA PRO A 147 -6.37 10.60 -17.04
C PRO A 147 -7.81 10.44 -16.54
N GLY A 148 -8.55 11.58 -16.43
CA GLY A 148 -9.95 11.56 -16.01
C GLY A 148 -10.88 10.98 -17.07
N VAL A 149 -10.71 11.42 -18.33
CA VAL A 149 -11.47 10.86 -19.46
C VAL A 149 -11.19 9.37 -19.60
N PHE A 150 -9.91 8.96 -19.53
CA PHE A 150 -9.53 7.56 -19.59
C PHE A 150 -10.16 6.72 -18.46
N ALA A 151 -10.08 7.22 -17.20
CA ALA A 151 -10.65 6.51 -16.06
C ALA A 151 -12.15 6.27 -16.24
N HIS A 152 -12.87 7.26 -16.80
CA HIS A 152 -14.31 7.16 -17.06
C HIS A 152 -14.61 6.17 -18.17
N GLU A 153 -13.97 6.30 -19.32
CA GLU A 153 -14.20 5.44 -20.50
C GLU A 153 -13.86 3.96 -20.22
N ALA A 154 -12.87 3.73 -19.36
CA ALA A 154 -12.45 2.39 -18.96
C ALA A 154 -13.22 1.85 -17.74
N GLY A 155 -14.11 2.64 -17.10
CA GLY A 155 -14.83 2.25 -15.90
C GLY A 155 -13.98 2.18 -14.62
N ILE A 156 -12.75 2.70 -14.66
CA ILE A 156 -11.82 2.68 -13.53
C ILE A 156 -12.37 3.55 -12.40
N ASP A 157 -12.90 4.73 -12.67
CA ASP A 157 -13.49 5.64 -11.69
C ASP A 157 -14.66 4.99 -10.94
N ALA A 158 -15.53 4.29 -11.66
CA ALA A 158 -16.66 3.56 -11.09
C ALA A 158 -16.18 2.40 -10.18
N TRP A 159 -15.13 1.69 -10.57
CA TRP A 159 -14.54 0.64 -9.75
C TRP A 159 -13.98 1.20 -8.43
N PHE A 160 -13.21 2.30 -8.48
CA PHE A 160 -12.68 2.95 -7.28
C PHE A 160 -13.80 3.49 -6.38
N ALA A 161 -14.90 4.00 -6.96
CA ALA A 161 -16.07 4.43 -6.19
C ALA A 161 -16.73 3.27 -5.43
N ALA A 162 -16.83 2.10 -6.06
CA ALA A 162 -17.35 0.89 -5.41
C ALA A 162 -16.44 0.39 -4.28
N HIS A 163 -15.13 0.77 -4.29
CA HIS A 163 -14.15 0.39 -3.28
C HIS A 163 -13.83 1.51 -2.27
N GLY A 164 -14.74 2.46 -2.09
CA GLY A 164 -14.69 3.40 -0.98
C GLY A 164 -14.11 4.78 -1.29
N LEU A 165 -13.79 5.09 -2.56
CA LEU A 165 -13.39 6.44 -2.96
C LEU A 165 -14.62 7.22 -3.45
N PRO A 166 -15.09 8.29 -2.74
CA PRO A 166 -16.28 9.03 -3.14
C PRO A 166 -16.16 9.60 -4.56
N PRO A 167 -17.17 9.49 -5.44
CA PRO A 167 -17.09 9.93 -6.84
C PRO A 167 -16.71 11.40 -7.01
N LYS A 168 -17.22 12.29 -6.16
CA LYS A 168 -16.86 13.72 -6.17
C LYS A 168 -15.38 13.95 -5.88
N GLN A 169 -14.83 13.17 -4.95
CA GLN A 169 -13.41 13.23 -4.60
C GLN A 169 -12.56 12.65 -5.73
N ALA A 170 -12.97 11.51 -6.29
CA ALA A 170 -12.31 10.89 -7.45
C ALA A 170 -12.19 11.88 -8.62
N ALA A 171 -13.32 12.54 -9.00
CA ALA A 171 -13.33 13.53 -10.06
C ALA A 171 -12.40 14.73 -9.78
N ALA A 172 -12.37 15.23 -8.53
CA ALA A 172 -11.48 16.31 -8.14
C ALA A 172 -10.00 15.92 -8.23
N CYS A 173 -9.65 14.69 -7.82
CA CYS A 173 -8.28 14.20 -7.91
C CYS A 173 -7.82 13.96 -9.35
N LEU A 174 -8.69 13.43 -10.22
CA LEU A 174 -8.39 13.23 -11.64
C LEU A 174 -8.21 14.57 -12.39
N ALA A 175 -8.88 15.63 -11.93
CA ALA A 175 -8.76 16.98 -12.50
C ALA A 175 -7.57 17.77 -11.92
N ASP A 176 -6.79 17.24 -10.97
CA ASP A 176 -5.67 17.92 -10.34
C ASP A 176 -4.34 17.64 -11.08
N PRO A 177 -3.82 18.59 -11.89
CA PRO A 177 -2.59 18.40 -12.63
C PRO A 177 -1.35 18.26 -11.72
N LYS A 178 -1.39 18.81 -10.50
CA LYS A 178 -0.28 18.66 -9.54
C LYS A 178 -0.14 17.23 -9.05
N ARG A 179 -1.26 16.55 -8.86
CA ARG A 179 -1.28 15.12 -8.47
C ARG A 179 -0.75 14.24 -9.59
N GLN A 180 -1.17 14.50 -10.81
CA GLN A 180 -0.65 13.82 -11.99
C GLN A 180 0.87 14.03 -12.11
N GLN A 181 1.33 15.29 -12.06
CA GLN A 181 2.76 15.60 -12.16
C GLN A 181 3.56 14.93 -11.03
N ARG A 182 3.05 14.93 -9.80
CA ARG A 182 3.74 14.28 -8.68
C ARG A 182 4.00 12.79 -8.92
N LEU A 183 3.06 12.06 -9.52
CA LEU A 183 3.24 10.64 -9.86
C LEU A 183 4.29 10.44 -10.95
N ILE A 184 4.33 11.34 -11.93
CA ILE A 184 5.37 11.35 -12.99
C ILE A 184 6.75 11.63 -12.36
N ASP A 185 6.83 12.61 -11.45
CA ASP A 185 8.07 12.96 -10.76
C ASP A 185 8.56 11.81 -9.87
N LEU A 186 7.67 11.12 -9.16
CA LEU A 186 8.02 9.94 -8.36
C LEU A 186 8.68 8.85 -9.19
N ARG A 187 8.17 8.61 -10.41
CA ARG A 187 8.79 7.66 -11.33
C ARG A 187 10.18 8.14 -11.77
N ALA A 188 10.32 9.41 -12.15
CA ALA A 188 11.61 9.98 -12.54
C ALA A 188 12.64 9.89 -11.40
N GLU A 189 12.23 10.28 -10.18
CA GLU A 189 13.06 10.16 -8.97
C GLU A 189 13.50 8.71 -8.69
N ALA A 190 12.61 7.73 -8.89
CA ALA A 190 12.92 6.33 -8.70
C ALA A 190 13.99 5.84 -9.69
N ILE A 191 13.89 6.26 -10.95
CA ILE A 191 14.88 5.94 -11.99
C ILE A 191 16.22 6.59 -11.66
N GLU A 192 16.23 7.90 -11.40
CA GLU A 192 17.45 8.68 -11.26
C GLU A 192 18.21 8.38 -9.96
N LYS A 193 17.47 8.24 -8.84
CA LYS A 193 18.08 8.13 -7.49
C LYS A 193 18.23 6.70 -7.00
N GLN A 194 17.40 5.77 -7.51
CA GLN A 194 17.35 4.38 -7.04
C GLN A 194 17.59 3.36 -8.15
N ASN A 195 17.86 3.83 -9.38
CA ASN A 195 18.09 2.99 -10.57
C ASN A 195 16.97 1.95 -10.81
N VAL A 196 15.70 2.33 -10.50
CA VAL A 196 14.55 1.45 -10.74
C VAL A 196 14.29 1.33 -12.24
N GLN A 197 14.33 0.11 -12.76
CA GLN A 197 14.16 -0.17 -14.21
C GLN A 197 12.80 -0.79 -14.54
N GLY A 198 12.03 -1.23 -13.52
CA GLY A 198 10.74 -1.89 -13.70
C GLY A 198 10.06 -2.21 -12.38
N THR A 199 8.95 -2.95 -12.48
CA THR A 199 8.12 -3.30 -11.31
C THR A 199 7.81 -4.80 -11.25
N PRO A 200 7.70 -5.37 -10.04
CA PRO A 200 8.10 -4.72 -8.79
C PRO A 200 9.62 -4.60 -8.70
N THR A 201 10.09 -3.55 -8.06
CA THR A 201 11.48 -3.46 -7.57
C THR A 201 11.44 -3.34 -6.06
N PHE A 202 12.18 -4.21 -5.37
CA PHE A 202 12.32 -4.18 -3.92
C PHE A 202 13.64 -3.58 -3.51
N VAL A 203 13.60 -2.78 -2.43
CA VAL A 203 14.79 -2.23 -1.78
C VAL A 203 14.72 -2.56 -0.30
N VAL A 204 15.74 -3.24 0.24
CA VAL A 204 15.85 -3.61 1.65
C VAL A 204 16.98 -2.82 2.28
N ASN A 205 16.67 -1.98 3.27
CA ASN A 205 17.63 -1.09 3.95
C ASN A 205 18.54 -0.30 2.98
N GLY A 206 17.97 0.17 1.86
CA GLY A 206 18.68 0.96 0.85
C GLY A 206 19.40 0.13 -0.23
N THR A 207 19.38 -1.20 -0.14
CA THR A 207 19.99 -2.10 -1.14
C THR A 207 18.90 -2.73 -2.01
N ALA A 208 19.04 -2.61 -3.33
CA ALA A 208 18.12 -3.24 -4.27
C ALA A 208 18.24 -4.77 -4.20
N VAL A 209 17.09 -5.45 -4.21
CA VAL A 209 17.01 -6.92 -4.26
C VAL A 209 17.04 -7.34 -5.73
N SER A 210 17.80 -8.38 -6.03
CA SER A 210 17.81 -8.99 -7.35
C SER A 210 16.62 -9.96 -7.43
N GLY A 211 15.70 -9.70 -8.38
CA GLY A 211 14.47 -10.47 -8.56
C GLY A 211 13.21 -9.70 -8.14
N THR A 212 12.06 -10.32 -8.39
CA THR A 212 10.75 -9.66 -8.30
C THR A 212 9.73 -10.42 -7.45
N GLY A 213 10.10 -11.58 -6.90
CA GLY A 213 9.23 -12.47 -6.15
C GLY A 213 9.48 -12.45 -4.65
N TRP A 214 8.63 -13.18 -3.95
CA TRP A 214 8.79 -13.43 -2.52
C TRP A 214 10.05 -14.25 -2.22
N GLU A 215 10.36 -15.20 -3.08
CA GLU A 215 11.54 -16.05 -3.04
C GLU A 215 12.87 -15.28 -3.08
N ASP A 216 12.85 -14.07 -3.66
CA ASP A 216 14.00 -13.17 -3.69
C ASP A 216 14.01 -12.23 -2.48
N LEU A 217 12.84 -11.72 -2.10
CA LEU A 217 12.69 -10.72 -1.05
C LEU A 217 12.90 -11.31 0.35
N GLU A 218 12.35 -12.50 0.65
CA GLU A 218 12.44 -13.07 2.00
C GLU A 218 13.88 -13.37 2.45
N PRO A 219 14.76 -13.95 1.61
CA PRO A 219 16.18 -14.11 1.97
C PRO A 219 16.86 -12.78 2.28
N ALA A 220 16.59 -11.72 1.53
CA ALA A 220 17.15 -10.39 1.79
C ALA A 220 16.68 -9.82 3.15
N ILE A 221 15.40 -10.00 3.49
CA ILE A 221 14.85 -9.63 4.80
C ILE A 221 15.53 -10.44 5.93
N LYS A 222 15.68 -11.75 5.76
CA LYS A 222 16.35 -12.62 6.76
C LYS A 222 17.79 -12.20 7.00
N THR A 223 18.53 -11.94 5.95
CA THR A 223 19.91 -11.42 6.04
C THR A 223 19.95 -10.08 6.76
N ALA A 224 19.05 -9.14 6.43
CA ALA A 224 18.98 -7.84 7.08
C ALA A 224 18.58 -7.91 8.58
N LEU A 225 17.89 -8.98 9.00
CA LEU A 225 17.53 -9.25 10.40
C LEU A 225 18.67 -9.95 11.18
N GLY A 226 19.82 -10.23 10.56
CA GLY A 226 20.96 -10.93 11.17
C GLY A 226 20.81 -12.46 11.19
N GLY A 227 19.92 -13.02 10.37
CA GLY A 227 19.76 -14.44 10.14
C GLY A 227 20.52 -14.85 8.89
N GLY A 228 21.72 -15.38 9.06
CA GLY A 228 22.48 -16.14 8.09
C GLY A 228 22.46 -17.61 8.48
#